data_350151a76b7e297c45df9ac15d40b058
#
_entry.id   350151a76b7e297c45df9ac15d40b058
#
_cell.length_a   1.000
_cell.length_b   1.000
_cell.length_c   1.000
_cell.angle_alpha   90.00
_cell.angle_beta   90.00
_cell.angle_gamma   90.00
#
_symmetry.space_group_name_H-M   'P 1'
#
loop_
_entity.id
_entity.type
_entity.pdbx_description
1 polymer ?
#
loop_
_entity_poly.entity_id
_entity_poly.type
_entity_poly.pdbx_seq_one_letter_code
_entity_poly.pdbx_strand_id
1 'polypeptide(L)'
;LGLLTSLLIEPAVSRAEEPGRAGSGAGSGSAHRALLGAADDITRTVVSLRGLSAKTTVMRGVLSRAEIGAKLRERSAQDVTPEELRIEAGVLKRLGLLPENADYEKLIFDLLTEQVAGFYEPRVRTLYIADWLPLDFQRPALAHEIEHALQDQHFDLRQFLLPQKDNADRLRARSAVAEGDGVALMLEFSTRQAGTDPAKMPQMVAKLGKPMMQMIMSTSPS
;
A
#
# COMPACT_ATOMS: atom_id res chain seq x y z
N LEU A 1 13.52 5.88 -5.76
CA LEU A 1 12.83 6.29 -4.50
C LEU A 1 11.33 6.51 -4.67
N GLY A 2 10.86 6.97 -5.84
CA GLY A 2 9.46 7.32 -6.07
C GLY A 2 8.45 6.16 -6.06
N LEU A 3 8.88 4.92 -6.26
CA LEU A 3 7.99 3.74 -6.31
C LEU A 3 7.99 2.93 -5.00
N LEU A 4 9.04 3.03 -4.19
CA LEU A 4 9.05 2.46 -2.85
C LEU A 4 8.23 3.33 -1.87
N THR A 5 8.09 4.63 -2.13
CA THR A 5 7.28 5.53 -1.31
C THR A 5 5.78 5.30 -1.45
N SER A 6 5.28 4.83 -2.59
CA SER A 6 3.86 4.47 -2.71
C SER A 6 3.47 3.24 -1.89
N LEU A 7 4.43 2.37 -1.57
CA LEU A 7 4.22 1.21 -0.69
C LEU A 7 4.34 1.54 0.82
N LEU A 8 4.84 2.73 1.18
CA LEU A 8 5.12 3.12 2.57
C LEU A 8 4.01 3.96 3.24
N ILE A 9 2.94 4.34 2.51
CA ILE A 9 1.85 5.18 3.06
C ILE A 9 0.68 4.31 3.57
N GLU A 10 0.89 3.04 3.79
CA GLU A 10 -0.08 2.23 4.53
C GLU A 10 -0.01 2.60 6.03
N PRO A 11 -1.16 2.87 6.69
CA PRO A 11 -1.16 3.11 8.13
C PRO A 11 -0.61 1.88 8.83
N ALA A 12 0.39 2.07 9.67
CA ALA A 12 0.97 1.03 10.50
C ALA A 12 -0.15 0.28 11.23
N VAL A 13 -0.46 -0.92 10.76
CA VAL A 13 -1.34 -1.84 11.49
C VAL A 13 -0.59 -2.21 12.76
N SER A 14 -1.12 -1.76 13.90
CA SER A 14 -0.63 -2.12 15.23
C SER A 14 -0.33 -3.62 15.27
N ARG A 15 0.87 -3.95 15.73
CA ARG A 15 1.43 -5.29 15.87
C ARG A 15 0.41 -6.20 16.58
N ALA A 16 -0.39 -6.94 15.81
CA ALA A 16 -1.17 -8.04 16.33
C ALA A 16 -0.23 -9.23 16.52
N GLU A 17 -0.25 -9.83 17.70
CA GLU A 17 0.49 -11.05 18.02
C GLU A 17 0.23 -12.12 16.96
N GLU A 18 1.28 -12.84 16.55
CA GLU A 18 1.18 -13.89 15.53
C GLU A 18 0.17 -14.95 15.97
N PRO A 19 -0.90 -15.19 15.20
CA PRO A 19 -1.70 -16.38 15.40
C PRO A 19 -0.92 -17.59 14.90
N GLY A 20 -0.77 -18.57 15.76
CA GLY A 20 -0.03 -19.80 15.54
C GLY A 20 -0.33 -20.48 14.20
N ARG A 21 0.72 -21.04 13.65
CA ARG A 21 0.81 -21.87 12.45
C ARG A 21 -0.35 -22.88 12.37
N ALA A 22 -1.35 -22.61 11.54
CA ALA A 22 -2.41 -23.55 11.21
C ALA A 22 -2.14 -24.26 9.89
N GLY A 23 -2.38 -25.55 9.90
CA GLY A 23 -1.97 -26.57 8.96
C GLY A 23 -2.38 -26.40 7.51
N SER A 24 -1.58 -27.06 6.72
CA SER A 24 -1.58 -27.16 5.26
C SER A 24 -2.76 -27.92 4.67
N GLY A 25 -3.26 -27.47 3.54
CA GLY A 25 -3.71 -28.28 2.40
C GLY A 25 -5.15 -28.10 1.93
N ALA A 26 -6.17 -28.25 2.73
CA ALA A 26 -7.57 -28.19 2.25
C ALA A 26 -8.27 -26.84 2.56
N GLY A 27 -7.76 -26.09 3.51
CA GLY A 27 -8.28 -24.78 3.93
C GLY A 27 -7.90 -23.62 2.99
N SER A 28 -6.79 -23.72 2.27
CA SER A 28 -6.27 -22.62 1.45
C SER A 28 -7.21 -22.25 0.30
N GLY A 29 -7.77 -23.23 -0.41
CA GLY A 29 -8.65 -22.96 -1.55
C GLY A 29 -9.98 -22.29 -1.16
N SER A 30 -10.52 -22.56 0.03
CA SER A 30 -11.73 -21.88 0.55
C SER A 30 -11.40 -20.46 1.03
N ALA A 31 -10.27 -20.28 1.70
CA ALA A 31 -9.79 -18.97 2.15
C ALA A 31 -9.49 -18.06 0.96
N HIS A 32 -8.79 -18.56 -0.06
CA HIS A 32 -8.53 -17.79 -1.28
C HIS A 32 -9.82 -17.36 -1.99
N ARG A 33 -10.81 -18.26 -2.09
CA ARG A 33 -12.12 -17.88 -2.66
C ARG A 33 -12.83 -16.81 -1.84
N ALA A 34 -12.74 -16.86 -0.51
CA ALA A 34 -13.30 -15.85 0.36
C ALA A 34 -12.62 -14.48 0.14
N LEU A 35 -11.29 -14.43 0.03
CA LEU A 35 -10.53 -13.22 -0.27
C LEU A 35 -10.91 -12.62 -1.63
N LEU A 36 -11.01 -13.48 -2.66
CA LEU A 36 -11.42 -13.03 -4.00
C LEU A 36 -12.86 -12.51 -4.01
N GLY A 37 -13.80 -13.18 -3.30
CA GLY A 37 -15.17 -12.72 -3.15
C GLY A 37 -15.26 -11.38 -2.41
N ALA A 38 -14.47 -11.20 -1.35
CA ALA A 38 -14.38 -9.94 -0.63
C ALA A 38 -13.86 -8.81 -1.50
N ALA A 39 -12.85 -9.09 -2.35
CA ALA A 39 -12.35 -8.11 -3.31
C ALA A 39 -13.42 -7.69 -4.33
N ASP A 40 -14.35 -8.58 -4.71
CA ASP A 40 -15.50 -8.22 -5.55
C ASP A 40 -16.44 -7.25 -4.84
N ASP A 41 -16.73 -7.51 -3.56
CA ASP A 41 -17.60 -6.65 -2.74
C ASP A 41 -16.97 -5.27 -2.55
N ILE A 42 -15.68 -5.24 -2.25
CA ILE A 42 -14.92 -4.00 -2.10
C ILE A 42 -14.92 -3.24 -3.42
N THR A 43 -14.68 -3.90 -4.55
CA THR A 43 -14.69 -3.28 -5.88
C THR A 43 -16.02 -2.58 -6.17
N ARG A 44 -17.16 -3.24 -5.87
CA ARG A 44 -18.47 -2.62 -6.05
C ARG A 44 -18.64 -1.36 -5.20
N THR A 45 -18.17 -1.40 -3.96
CA THR A 45 -18.22 -0.26 -3.05
C THR A 45 -17.34 0.88 -3.55
N VAL A 46 -16.08 0.59 -3.93
CA VAL A 46 -15.13 1.58 -4.46
C VAL A 46 -15.67 2.25 -5.73
N VAL A 47 -16.18 1.47 -6.69
CA VAL A 47 -16.84 2.00 -7.90
C VAL A 47 -17.98 2.97 -7.55
N SER A 48 -18.80 2.61 -6.56
CA SER A 48 -19.91 3.47 -6.11
C SER A 48 -19.43 4.75 -5.43
N LEU A 49 -18.40 4.66 -4.59
CA LEU A 49 -17.84 5.81 -3.88
C LEU A 49 -17.14 6.77 -4.83
N ARG A 50 -16.32 6.23 -5.72
CA ARG A 50 -15.50 7.00 -6.65
C ARG A 50 -16.30 7.59 -7.81
N GLY A 51 -17.41 6.97 -8.16
CA GLY A 51 -18.19 7.36 -9.34
C GLY A 51 -17.52 7.03 -10.68
N LEU A 52 -16.46 6.21 -10.66
CA LEU A 52 -15.80 5.68 -11.86
C LEU A 52 -16.25 4.24 -12.07
N SER A 53 -16.79 3.95 -13.27
CA SER A 53 -17.15 2.57 -13.62
C SER A 53 -15.90 1.75 -13.93
N ALA A 54 -15.86 0.50 -13.49
CA ALA A 54 -14.82 -0.41 -13.95
C ALA A 54 -15.00 -0.70 -15.43
N LYS A 55 -14.04 -0.31 -16.27
CA LYS A 55 -14.06 -0.57 -17.72
C LYS A 55 -13.80 -2.02 -18.05
N THR A 56 -13.02 -2.69 -17.21
CA THR A 56 -12.69 -4.11 -17.30
C THR A 56 -12.65 -4.72 -15.90
N THR A 57 -12.83 -6.03 -15.82
CA THR A 57 -12.65 -6.76 -14.56
C THR A 57 -11.22 -6.56 -14.04
N VAL A 58 -11.06 -6.17 -12.79
CA VAL A 58 -9.76 -6.12 -12.13
C VAL A 58 -9.27 -7.56 -11.92
N MET A 59 -8.18 -7.92 -12.59
CA MET A 59 -7.54 -9.22 -12.39
C MET A 59 -7.00 -9.32 -10.97
N ARG A 60 -7.07 -10.51 -10.37
CA ARG A 60 -6.71 -10.74 -8.96
C ARG A 60 -5.93 -12.01 -8.78
N GLY A 61 -4.95 -11.97 -7.87
CA GLY A 61 -4.19 -13.11 -7.42
C GLY A 61 -4.03 -13.08 -5.90
N VAL A 62 -4.11 -14.24 -5.26
CA VAL A 62 -3.82 -14.39 -3.84
C VAL A 62 -2.42 -14.97 -3.73
N LEU A 63 -1.55 -14.34 -2.96
CA LEU A 63 -0.15 -14.68 -2.84
C LEU A 63 0.25 -14.89 -1.38
N SER A 64 1.14 -15.84 -1.16
CA SER A 64 1.82 -16.04 0.11
C SER A 64 2.83 -14.90 0.38
N ARG A 65 3.27 -14.79 1.63
CA ARG A 65 4.29 -13.82 2.04
C ARG A 65 5.57 -13.93 1.19
N ALA A 66 6.02 -15.16 0.91
CA ALA A 66 7.21 -15.40 0.10
C ALA A 66 7.04 -14.94 -1.34
N GLU A 67 5.87 -15.19 -1.95
CA GLU A 67 5.57 -14.77 -3.32
C GLU A 67 5.43 -13.25 -3.43
N ILE A 68 4.81 -12.58 -2.44
CA ILE A 68 4.77 -11.12 -2.39
C ILE A 68 6.19 -10.55 -2.28
N GLY A 69 7.01 -11.07 -1.36
CA GLY A 69 8.40 -10.62 -1.22
C GLY A 69 9.21 -10.79 -2.51
N ALA A 70 9.01 -11.90 -3.24
CA ALA A 70 9.65 -12.11 -4.53
C ALA A 70 9.18 -11.08 -5.58
N LYS A 71 7.87 -10.81 -5.67
CA LYS A 71 7.33 -9.81 -6.60
C LYS A 71 7.76 -8.38 -6.28
N LEU A 72 7.86 -8.03 -5.00
CA LEU A 72 8.36 -6.71 -4.60
C LEU A 72 9.82 -6.52 -5.02
N ARG A 73 10.67 -7.54 -4.87
CA ARG A 73 12.06 -7.51 -5.34
C ARG A 73 12.14 -7.44 -6.87
N GLU A 74 11.35 -8.25 -7.57
CA GLU A 74 11.26 -8.20 -9.04
C GLU A 74 10.87 -6.81 -9.55
N ARG A 75 9.85 -6.21 -8.95
CA ARG A 75 9.40 -4.86 -9.28
C ARG A 75 10.48 -3.82 -8.99
N SER A 76 11.08 -3.87 -7.80
CA SER A 76 12.14 -2.93 -7.41
C SER A 76 13.34 -2.99 -8.36
N ALA A 77 13.76 -4.19 -8.77
CA ALA A 77 14.89 -4.36 -9.68
C ALA A 77 14.68 -3.75 -11.08
N GLN A 78 13.43 -3.45 -11.45
CA GLN A 78 13.10 -2.77 -12.71
C GLN A 78 13.18 -1.24 -12.60
N ASP A 79 13.04 -0.69 -11.39
CA ASP A 79 12.89 0.73 -11.15
C ASP A 79 14.08 1.33 -10.40
N VAL A 80 14.82 0.52 -9.64
CA VAL A 80 15.95 0.95 -8.79
C VAL A 80 17.15 0.04 -9.05
N THR A 81 18.29 0.64 -9.34
CA THR A 81 19.53 -0.09 -9.54
C THR A 81 20.18 -0.49 -8.19
N PRO A 82 20.97 -1.58 -8.12
CA PRO A 82 21.74 -1.93 -6.92
C PRO A 82 22.68 -0.79 -6.45
N GLU A 83 23.16 0.03 -7.38
CA GLU A 83 23.99 1.20 -7.08
C GLU A 83 23.18 2.27 -6.31
N GLU A 84 21.97 2.57 -6.76
CA GLU A 84 21.08 3.53 -6.08
C GLU A 84 20.76 3.10 -4.67
N LEU A 85 20.42 1.80 -4.46
CA LEU A 85 20.19 1.25 -3.11
C LEU A 85 21.44 1.38 -2.22
N ARG A 86 22.62 1.16 -2.78
CA ARG A 86 23.89 1.28 -2.06
C ARG A 86 24.22 2.73 -1.67
N ILE A 87 23.97 3.67 -2.58
CA ILE A 87 24.15 5.10 -2.30
C ILE A 87 23.17 5.54 -1.20
N GLU A 88 21.92 5.14 -1.28
CA GLU A 88 20.90 5.47 -0.28
C GLU A 88 21.27 4.90 1.09
N ALA A 89 21.64 3.63 1.16
CA ALA A 89 22.15 3.00 2.39
C ALA A 89 23.33 3.79 2.98
N GLY A 90 24.29 4.20 2.14
CA GLY A 90 25.44 4.99 2.55
C GLY A 90 25.06 6.36 3.11
N VAL A 91 24.07 7.02 2.53
CA VAL A 91 23.55 8.30 3.06
C VAL A 91 22.90 8.09 4.42
N LEU A 92 22.03 7.09 4.56
CA LEU A 92 21.32 6.80 5.81
C LEU A 92 22.31 6.44 6.94
N LYS A 93 23.35 5.64 6.64
CA LYS A 93 24.41 5.31 7.60
C LYS A 93 25.18 6.56 8.05
N ARG A 94 25.58 7.42 7.13
CA ARG A 94 26.30 8.67 7.46
C ARG A 94 25.47 9.66 8.28
N LEU A 95 24.14 9.65 8.11
CA LEU A 95 23.21 10.45 8.92
C LEU A 95 22.88 9.80 10.27
N GLY A 96 23.41 8.61 10.58
CA GLY A 96 23.10 7.88 11.80
C GLY A 96 21.69 7.28 11.85
N LEU A 97 20.99 7.27 10.72
CA LEU A 97 19.61 6.73 10.60
C LEU A 97 19.61 5.21 10.35
N LEU A 98 20.76 4.65 9.99
CA LEU A 98 20.94 3.21 9.76
C LEU A 98 22.26 2.77 10.39
N PRO A 99 22.30 1.65 11.16
CA PRO A 99 23.53 1.09 11.69
C PRO A 99 24.51 0.73 10.56
N GLU A 100 25.82 0.91 10.79
CA GLU A 100 26.86 0.64 9.78
C GLU A 100 26.82 -0.80 9.24
N ASN A 101 26.51 -1.77 10.11
CA ASN A 101 26.44 -3.19 9.77
C ASN A 101 25.07 -3.64 9.23
N ALA A 102 24.10 -2.72 9.06
CA ALA A 102 22.79 -3.10 8.57
C ALA A 102 22.82 -3.40 7.06
N ASP A 103 22.13 -4.47 6.70
CA ASP A 103 21.78 -4.78 5.32
C ASP A 103 20.49 -4.02 4.95
N TYR A 104 20.66 -2.89 4.26
CA TYR A 104 19.56 -2.00 3.91
C TYR A 104 18.56 -2.66 2.96
N GLU A 105 19.03 -3.39 1.96
CA GLU A 105 18.17 -4.05 0.98
C GLU A 105 17.28 -5.09 1.68
N LYS A 106 17.89 -5.95 2.49
CA LYS A 106 17.14 -6.93 3.27
C LYS A 106 16.13 -6.27 4.18
N LEU A 107 16.54 -5.24 4.93
CA LEU A 107 15.69 -4.53 5.88
C LEU A 107 14.46 -3.92 5.20
N ILE A 108 14.64 -3.23 4.06
CA ILE A 108 13.53 -2.57 3.37
C ILE A 108 12.55 -3.60 2.79
N PHE A 109 13.04 -4.71 2.20
CA PHE A 109 12.16 -5.73 1.65
C PHE A 109 11.45 -6.55 2.72
N ASP A 110 12.08 -6.83 3.84
CA ASP A 110 11.42 -7.47 4.97
C ASP A 110 10.30 -6.57 5.52
N LEU A 111 10.59 -5.28 5.73
CA LEU A 111 9.61 -4.31 6.20
C LEU A 111 8.41 -4.18 5.24
N LEU A 112 8.68 -4.01 3.94
CA LEU A 112 7.64 -3.91 2.93
C LEU A 112 6.78 -5.18 2.88
N THR A 113 7.41 -6.36 2.93
CA THR A 113 6.70 -7.64 2.88
C THR A 113 5.80 -7.85 4.11
N GLU A 114 6.22 -7.36 5.29
CA GLU A 114 5.42 -7.47 6.51
C GLU A 114 4.21 -6.55 6.53
N GLN A 115 4.32 -5.38 5.92
CA GLN A 115 3.28 -4.34 5.99
C GLN A 115 2.26 -4.41 4.85
N VAL A 116 2.59 -5.08 3.74
CA VAL A 116 1.73 -5.13 2.56
C VAL A 116 0.55 -6.08 2.77
N ALA A 117 -0.66 -5.53 2.77
CA ALA A 117 -1.91 -6.30 2.75
C ALA A 117 -2.29 -6.77 1.34
N GLY A 118 -1.80 -6.07 0.33
CA GLY A 118 -1.94 -6.33 -1.09
C GLY A 118 -1.36 -5.16 -1.88
N PHE A 119 -1.27 -5.29 -3.20
CA PHE A 119 -0.85 -4.19 -4.07
C PHE A 119 -1.39 -4.36 -5.48
N TYR A 120 -1.65 -3.26 -6.16
CA TYR A 120 -1.98 -3.24 -7.57
C TYR A 120 -0.70 -3.09 -8.42
N GLU A 121 -0.54 -3.96 -9.42
CA GLU A 121 0.57 -3.87 -10.35
C GLU A 121 0.08 -3.39 -11.74
N PRO A 122 0.30 -2.11 -12.09
CA PRO A 122 -0.22 -1.53 -13.34
C PRO A 122 0.35 -2.18 -14.60
N ARG A 123 1.55 -2.78 -14.55
CA ARG A 123 2.19 -3.40 -15.71
C ARG A 123 1.44 -4.64 -16.19
N VAL A 124 0.88 -5.38 -15.27
CA VAL A 124 0.09 -6.60 -15.53
C VAL A 124 -1.39 -6.43 -15.19
N ARG A 125 -1.78 -5.23 -14.75
CA ARG A 125 -3.16 -4.85 -14.38
C ARG A 125 -3.81 -5.84 -13.40
N THR A 126 -3.04 -6.26 -12.42
CA THR A 126 -3.45 -7.29 -11.45
C THR A 126 -3.32 -6.78 -10.03
N LEU A 127 -4.37 -6.98 -9.25
CA LEU A 127 -4.38 -6.81 -7.80
C LEU A 127 -3.88 -8.09 -7.14
N TYR A 128 -2.83 -8.00 -6.36
CA TYR A 128 -2.33 -9.10 -5.54
C TYR A 128 -2.77 -8.91 -4.09
N ILE A 129 -3.25 -9.98 -3.45
CA ILE A 129 -3.83 -9.98 -2.09
C ILE A 129 -3.00 -10.92 -1.23
N ALA A 130 -2.60 -10.49 -0.05
CA ALA A 130 -1.87 -11.30 0.91
C ALA A 130 -2.77 -12.38 1.53
N ASP A 131 -2.29 -13.63 1.65
CA ASP A 131 -3.07 -14.76 2.18
C ASP A 131 -2.96 -14.92 3.72
N TRP A 132 -2.05 -14.20 4.37
CA TRP A 132 -1.72 -14.37 5.79
C TRP A 132 -2.36 -13.35 6.72
N LEU A 133 -2.94 -12.29 6.20
CA LEU A 133 -3.58 -11.26 7.03
C LEU A 133 -5.08 -11.50 7.15
N PRO A 134 -5.70 -11.20 8.31
CA PRO A 134 -7.15 -11.26 8.43
C PRO A 134 -7.83 -10.25 7.51
N LEU A 135 -8.90 -10.68 6.83
CA LEU A 135 -9.60 -9.88 5.83
C LEU A 135 -10.07 -8.51 6.36
N ASP A 136 -10.55 -8.44 7.58
CA ASP A 136 -11.07 -7.18 8.15
C ASP A 136 -9.99 -6.09 8.23
N PHE A 137 -8.73 -6.48 8.47
CA PHE A 137 -7.60 -5.57 8.44
C PHE A 137 -7.17 -5.19 7.02
N GLN A 138 -7.42 -6.09 6.05
CA GLN A 138 -7.05 -5.84 4.66
C GLN A 138 -8.04 -4.95 3.91
N ARG A 139 -9.33 -4.92 4.31
CA ARG A 139 -10.40 -4.24 3.57
C ARG A 139 -10.07 -2.78 3.18
N PRO A 140 -9.59 -1.92 4.10
CA PRO A 140 -9.22 -0.55 3.74
C PRO A 140 -8.09 -0.47 2.71
N ALA A 141 -7.02 -1.25 2.91
CA ALA A 141 -5.90 -1.32 2.00
C ALA A 141 -6.32 -1.84 0.61
N LEU A 142 -7.15 -2.89 0.56
CA LEU A 142 -7.70 -3.38 -0.70
C LEU A 142 -8.58 -2.33 -1.41
N ALA A 143 -9.30 -1.50 -0.68
CA ALA A 143 -10.06 -0.40 -1.27
C ALA A 143 -9.13 0.63 -1.92
N HIS A 144 -7.99 0.95 -1.28
CA HIS A 144 -6.94 1.80 -1.84
C HIS A 144 -6.35 1.20 -3.12
N GLU A 145 -5.97 -0.06 -3.10
CA GLU A 145 -5.38 -0.74 -4.26
C GLU A 145 -6.37 -0.92 -5.44
N ILE A 146 -7.65 -1.11 -5.14
CA ILE A 146 -8.71 -1.14 -6.15
C ILE A 146 -8.93 0.24 -6.76
N GLU A 147 -8.77 1.32 -5.98
CA GLU A 147 -8.77 2.67 -6.54
C GLU A 147 -7.66 2.85 -7.57
N HIS A 148 -6.44 2.39 -7.28
CA HIS A 148 -5.36 2.41 -8.27
C HIS A 148 -5.71 1.62 -9.53
N ALA A 149 -6.41 0.49 -9.40
CA ALA A 149 -6.89 -0.26 -10.57
C ALA A 149 -7.91 0.54 -11.40
N LEU A 150 -8.80 1.31 -10.77
CA LEU A 150 -9.73 2.20 -11.47
C LEU A 150 -9.01 3.40 -12.08
N GLN A 151 -8.09 4.02 -11.36
CA GLN A 151 -7.24 5.11 -11.87
C GLN A 151 -6.47 4.64 -13.12
N ASP A 152 -5.88 3.43 -13.10
CA ASP A 152 -5.16 2.89 -14.25
C ASP A 152 -6.07 2.68 -15.46
N GLN A 153 -7.27 2.14 -15.24
CA GLN A 153 -8.25 1.94 -16.31
C GLN A 153 -8.73 3.26 -16.96
N HIS A 154 -8.74 4.36 -16.21
CA HIS A 154 -9.24 5.65 -16.66
C HIS A 154 -8.16 6.61 -17.13
N PHE A 155 -6.98 6.57 -16.51
CA PHE A 155 -5.95 7.60 -16.66
C PHE A 155 -4.58 7.03 -17.05
N ASP A 156 -4.46 5.70 -17.25
CA ASP A 156 -3.18 5.02 -17.58
C ASP A 156 -2.06 5.39 -16.59
N LEU A 157 -2.11 4.80 -15.38
CA LEU A 157 -1.13 5.07 -14.32
C LEU A 157 0.31 4.83 -14.76
N ARG A 158 0.54 3.87 -15.66
CA ARG A 158 1.89 3.64 -16.21
C ARG A 158 2.44 4.88 -16.90
N GLN A 159 1.63 5.50 -17.76
CA GLN A 159 2.02 6.72 -18.47
C GLN A 159 2.07 7.92 -17.52
N PHE A 160 1.12 8.00 -16.60
CA PHE A 160 1.05 9.09 -15.63
C PHE A 160 2.24 9.12 -14.68
N LEU A 161 2.73 7.95 -14.24
CA LEU A 161 3.84 7.78 -13.29
C LEU A 161 5.20 7.49 -13.97
N LEU A 162 5.30 7.64 -15.32
CA LEU A 162 6.58 7.47 -15.98
C LEU A 162 7.63 8.45 -15.43
N PRO A 163 8.82 7.95 -15.03
CA PRO A 163 9.93 8.79 -14.65
C PRO A 163 10.33 9.75 -15.77
N GLN A 164 10.59 11.00 -15.43
CA GLN A 164 11.14 12.00 -16.35
C GLN A 164 12.54 12.34 -15.87
N LYS A 165 13.54 12.10 -16.74
CA LYS A 165 14.98 12.17 -16.38
C LYS A 165 15.37 13.49 -15.71
N ASP A 166 14.73 14.60 -16.10
CA ASP A 166 15.12 15.93 -15.64
C ASP A 166 14.10 16.58 -14.68
N ASN A 167 13.10 15.84 -14.21
CA ASN A 167 12.04 16.41 -13.36
C ASN A 167 11.47 15.40 -12.34
N ALA A 168 12.26 15.12 -11.31
CA ALA A 168 11.85 14.25 -10.22
C ALA A 168 10.65 14.80 -9.41
N ASP A 169 10.53 16.14 -9.32
CA ASP A 169 9.44 16.78 -8.59
C ASP A 169 8.10 16.56 -9.29
N ARG A 170 8.11 16.52 -10.62
CA ARG A 170 6.90 16.21 -11.38
C ARG A 170 6.40 14.78 -11.12
N LEU A 171 7.31 13.82 -11.04
CA LEU A 171 6.95 12.44 -10.67
C LEU A 171 6.38 12.38 -9.26
N ARG A 172 7.04 13.03 -8.29
CA ARG A 172 6.56 13.10 -6.89
C ARG A 172 5.19 13.73 -6.80
N ALA A 173 4.96 14.83 -7.51
CA ALA A 173 3.66 15.50 -7.53
C ALA A 173 2.56 14.60 -8.11
N ARG A 174 2.83 13.86 -9.19
CA ARG A 174 1.91 12.91 -9.79
C ARG A 174 1.62 11.73 -8.85
N SER A 175 2.67 11.18 -8.24
CA SER A 175 2.50 10.13 -7.23
C SER A 175 1.65 10.63 -6.07
N ALA A 176 1.92 11.83 -5.55
CA ALA A 176 1.14 12.41 -4.46
C ALA A 176 -0.35 12.60 -4.82
N VAL A 177 -0.67 12.88 -6.08
CA VAL A 177 -2.07 12.96 -6.54
C VAL A 177 -2.71 11.58 -6.56
N ALA A 178 -2.06 10.58 -7.15
CA ALA A 178 -2.60 9.22 -7.24
C ALA A 178 -2.79 8.60 -5.85
N GLU A 179 -1.76 8.69 -5.00
CA GLU A 179 -1.80 8.17 -3.63
C GLU A 179 -2.79 8.93 -2.74
N GLY A 180 -2.82 10.25 -2.85
CA GLY A 180 -3.75 11.09 -2.08
C GLY A 180 -5.21 10.78 -2.37
N ASP A 181 -5.54 10.51 -3.63
CA ASP A 181 -6.87 10.08 -4.06
C ASP A 181 -7.20 8.69 -3.49
N GLY A 182 -6.26 7.72 -3.56
CA GLY A 182 -6.41 6.40 -2.94
C GLY A 182 -6.60 6.46 -1.43
N VAL A 183 -5.82 7.28 -0.71
CA VAL A 183 -5.96 7.49 0.73
C VAL A 183 -7.31 8.13 1.07
N ALA A 184 -7.75 9.13 0.32
CA ALA A 184 -9.05 9.76 0.54
C ALA A 184 -10.20 8.76 0.40
N LEU A 185 -10.16 7.91 -0.63
CA LEU A 185 -11.14 6.86 -0.84
C LEU A 185 -11.08 5.80 0.27
N MET A 186 -9.90 5.35 0.67
CA MET A 186 -9.70 4.40 1.76
C MET A 186 -10.32 4.91 3.06
N LEU A 187 -10.12 6.18 3.39
CA LEU A 187 -10.71 6.82 4.57
C LEU A 187 -12.23 6.89 4.49
N GLU A 188 -12.78 7.27 3.34
CA GLU A 188 -14.22 7.30 3.12
C GLU A 188 -14.83 5.89 3.22
N PHE A 189 -14.20 4.90 2.60
CA PHE A 189 -14.58 3.50 2.67
C PHE A 189 -14.64 3.01 4.12
N SER A 190 -13.56 3.25 4.89
CA SER A 190 -13.46 2.85 6.30
C SER A 190 -14.51 3.55 7.17
N THR A 191 -14.74 4.83 6.95
CA THR A 191 -15.72 5.64 7.68
C THR A 191 -17.14 5.13 7.46
N ARG A 192 -17.49 4.78 6.22
CA ARG A 192 -18.80 4.19 5.89
C ARG A 192 -18.98 2.80 6.47
N GLN A 193 -17.93 1.98 6.46
CA GLN A 193 -17.96 0.66 7.10
C GLN A 193 -18.17 0.76 8.61
N ALA A 194 -17.60 1.76 9.25
CA ALA A 194 -17.82 2.05 10.68
C ALA A 194 -19.19 2.69 10.99
N GLY A 195 -20.05 2.86 9.99
CA GLY A 195 -21.35 3.52 10.16
C GLY A 195 -21.26 5.01 10.48
N THR A 196 -20.12 5.63 10.20
CA THR A 196 -19.87 7.05 10.47
C THR A 196 -20.13 7.88 9.20
N ASP A 197 -20.64 9.09 9.37
CA ASP A 197 -20.90 10.02 8.28
C ASP A 197 -19.58 10.62 7.74
N PRO A 198 -19.20 10.39 6.47
CA PRO A 198 -18.00 10.96 5.88
C PRO A 198 -17.93 12.50 5.95
N ALA A 199 -19.08 13.18 5.95
CA ALA A 199 -19.13 14.64 6.09
C ALA A 199 -18.58 15.14 7.44
N LYS A 200 -18.49 14.27 8.43
CA LYS A 200 -17.89 14.57 9.75
C LYS A 200 -16.38 14.29 9.79
N MET A 201 -15.82 13.69 8.76
CA MET A 201 -14.40 13.33 8.68
C MET A 201 -13.46 14.54 8.88
N PRO A 202 -13.68 15.70 8.26
CA PRO A 202 -12.80 16.86 8.49
C PRO A 202 -12.74 17.28 9.96
N GLN A 203 -13.86 17.18 10.69
CA GLN A 203 -13.92 17.49 12.12
C GLN A 203 -13.24 16.43 12.99
N MET A 204 -13.32 15.14 12.59
CA MET A 204 -12.62 14.04 13.26
C MET A 204 -11.11 14.14 13.04
N VAL A 205 -10.66 14.41 11.82
CA VAL A 205 -9.25 14.62 11.49
C VAL A 205 -8.70 15.83 12.23
N ALA A 206 -9.44 16.93 12.31
CA ALA A 206 -9.04 18.11 13.08
C ALA A 206 -8.94 17.84 14.59
N LYS A 207 -9.81 16.97 15.12
CA LYS A 207 -9.76 16.56 16.53
C LYS A 207 -8.60 15.61 16.84
N LEU A 208 -8.27 14.72 15.92
CA LEU A 208 -7.17 13.75 16.07
C LEU A 208 -5.82 14.34 15.71
N GLY A 209 -5.78 15.28 14.77
CA GLY A 209 -4.54 15.87 14.27
C GLY A 209 -3.79 16.68 15.34
N LYS A 210 -4.49 17.40 16.22
CA LYS A 210 -3.85 18.18 17.30
C LYS A 210 -3.15 17.30 18.34
N PRO A 211 -3.80 16.27 18.94
CA PRO A 211 -3.13 15.37 19.87
C PRO A 211 -2.00 14.57 19.22
N MET A 212 -2.17 14.14 17.98
CA MET A 212 -1.15 13.40 17.25
C MET A 212 0.07 14.27 16.92
N MET A 213 -0.15 15.52 16.52
CA MET A 213 0.93 16.49 16.29
C MET A 213 1.67 16.81 17.59
N GLN A 214 0.95 16.99 18.71
CA GLN A 214 1.56 17.19 20.02
C GLN A 214 2.40 15.99 20.47
N MET A 215 1.91 14.77 20.24
CA MET A 215 2.66 13.55 20.53
C MET A 215 3.94 13.46 19.70
N ILE A 216 3.89 13.74 18.40
CA ILE A 216 5.06 13.77 17.52
C ILE A 216 6.07 14.83 17.99
N MET A 217 5.61 16.03 18.31
CA MET A 217 6.49 17.11 18.78
C MET A 217 7.09 16.84 20.15
N SER A 218 6.39 16.12 21.03
CA SER A 218 6.89 15.77 22.36
C SER A 218 7.89 14.60 22.36
N THR A 219 7.93 13.80 21.29
CA THR A 219 8.86 12.67 21.11
C THR A 219 10.08 13.03 20.27
N SER A 220 10.13 14.22 19.67
CA SER A 220 11.32 14.69 18.96
C SER A 220 12.41 15.05 19.96
N PRO A 221 13.60 14.42 19.92
CA PRO A 221 14.73 14.82 20.76
C PRO A 221 15.17 16.23 20.38
N SER A 222 15.35 17.07 21.38
CA SER A 222 15.92 18.42 21.30
C SER A 222 17.37 18.40 20.85
#